data_1508c3291c740cff0adad7a4991bac7c
#
_entry.id   1508c3291c740cff0adad7a4991bac7c
#
_cell.length_a   1.000
_cell.length_b   1.000
_cell.length_c   1.000
_cell.angle_alpha   90.00
_cell.angle_beta   90.00
_cell.angle_gamma   90.00
#
_symmetry.space_group_name_H-M   'P 1'
#
loop_
_entity.id
_entity.type
_entity.pdbx_description
1 polymer ?
#
loop_
_entity_poly.entity_id
_entity_poly.type
_entity_poly.pdbx_seq_one_letter_code
_entity_poly.pdbx_strand_id
1 'polypeptide(L)'
;NPEVGNAISHEQMEEEIMLMKRGNINHVRNSHYSCEPYWYYLCDKYGIYLEDEANIESHQYYYGDESLSHVPEFESAHVARVMELAHAHVNHPSIVIWSLGNEAGPGKNFVAAYDALHAFDPSRPVQYERNNNIVDMGSNQYPSIAWMKGAVTGKYKIKYPFHVSEY
;
A
#
# COMPACT_ATOMS: atom_id res chain seq x y z
N ASN A 1 2.04 -18.76 4.19
CA ASN A 1 2.70 -20.03 4.51
C ASN A 1 1.80 -21.21 4.08
N PRO A 2 2.31 -22.21 3.33
CA PRO A 2 1.49 -23.31 2.81
C PRO A 2 0.94 -24.26 3.89
N GLU A 3 1.55 -24.28 5.06
CA GLU A 3 1.12 -25.18 6.15
C GLU A 3 0.11 -24.52 7.10
N VAL A 4 0.28 -23.24 7.39
CA VAL A 4 -0.48 -22.53 8.43
C VAL A 4 -1.25 -21.31 7.91
N GLY A 5 -1.17 -21.00 6.63
CA GLY A 5 -1.81 -19.82 6.05
C GLY A 5 -1.27 -18.53 6.67
N ASN A 6 -2.16 -17.70 7.20
CA ASN A 6 -1.80 -16.45 7.88
C ASN A 6 -1.48 -16.60 9.38
N ALA A 7 -1.63 -17.82 9.95
CA ALA A 7 -1.33 -18.07 11.36
C ALA A 7 0.17 -18.39 11.57
N ILE A 8 1.03 -17.45 11.16
CA ILE A 8 2.48 -17.56 11.35
C ILE A 8 2.85 -17.26 12.81
N SER A 9 3.83 -18.00 13.35
CA SER A 9 4.32 -17.74 14.70
C SER A 9 5.22 -16.50 14.77
N HIS A 10 5.40 -15.95 15.98
CA HIS A 10 6.31 -14.85 16.22
C HIS A 10 7.75 -15.20 15.83
N GLU A 11 8.19 -16.43 16.09
CA GLU A 11 9.51 -16.93 15.71
C GLU A 11 9.71 -16.92 14.20
N GLN A 12 8.69 -17.33 13.44
CA GLN A 12 8.73 -17.29 11.98
C GLN A 12 8.80 -15.84 11.45
N MET A 13 8.05 -14.91 12.06
CA MET A 13 8.13 -13.49 11.69
C MET A 13 9.52 -12.92 11.96
N GLU A 14 10.17 -13.27 13.07
CA GLU A 14 11.55 -12.86 13.35
C GLU A 14 12.54 -13.43 12.34
N GLU A 15 12.38 -14.70 11.97
CA GLU A 15 13.22 -15.34 10.93
C GLU A 15 13.09 -14.62 9.58
N GLU A 16 11.86 -14.27 9.18
CA GLU A 16 11.60 -13.53 7.93
C GLU A 16 12.26 -12.16 7.94
N ILE A 17 12.15 -11.40 9.03
CA ILE A 17 12.85 -10.11 9.20
C ILE A 17 14.39 -10.30 9.09
N MET A 18 14.93 -11.33 9.71
CA MET A 18 16.37 -11.62 9.62
C MET A 18 16.79 -12.01 8.21
N LEU A 19 15.97 -12.73 7.47
CA LEU A 19 16.22 -13.04 6.06
C LEU A 19 16.22 -11.78 5.21
N MET A 20 15.26 -10.89 5.40
CA MET A 20 15.20 -9.59 4.71
C MET A 20 16.46 -8.77 4.99
N LYS A 21 16.87 -8.66 6.25
CA LYS A 21 18.11 -7.92 6.63
C LYS A 21 19.36 -8.52 5.97
N ARG A 22 19.49 -9.84 5.92
CA ARG A 22 20.60 -10.51 5.24
C ARG A 22 20.56 -10.29 3.72
N GLY A 23 19.37 -10.18 3.14
CA GLY A 23 19.15 -9.87 1.74
C GLY A 23 19.28 -8.38 1.38
N ASN A 24 19.64 -7.51 2.35
CA ASN A 24 19.64 -6.04 2.19
C ASN A 24 18.27 -5.47 1.79
N ILE A 25 17.19 -6.12 2.17
CA ILE A 25 15.84 -5.61 2.03
C ILE A 25 15.56 -4.68 3.22
N ASN A 26 15.16 -3.45 2.95
CA ASN A 26 14.88 -2.46 3.97
C ASN A 26 13.49 -1.84 3.85
N HIS A 27 12.69 -2.24 2.88
CA HIS A 27 11.34 -1.77 2.66
C HIS A 27 10.43 -2.93 2.24
N VAL A 28 9.21 -2.96 2.77
CA VAL A 28 8.19 -3.97 2.49
C VAL A 28 6.83 -3.28 2.32
N ARG A 29 6.06 -3.71 1.35
CA ARG A 29 4.64 -3.41 1.23
C ARG A 29 3.83 -4.52 1.89
N ASN A 30 2.96 -4.17 2.80
CA ASN A 30 2.01 -5.10 3.43
C ASN A 30 0.85 -5.39 2.47
N SER A 31 1.11 -6.21 1.48
CA SER A 31 0.11 -6.59 0.47
C SER A 31 -0.77 -7.73 0.98
N HIS A 32 -2.07 -7.63 0.99
CA HIS A 32 -2.90 -6.46 0.60
C HIS A 32 -3.87 -6.16 1.77
N TYR A 33 -3.38 -6.18 2.99
CA TYR A 33 -4.11 -5.95 4.24
C TYR A 33 -3.15 -5.83 5.43
N SER A 34 -3.68 -5.40 6.57
CA SER A 34 -2.92 -5.31 7.82
C SER A 34 -2.32 -6.66 8.23
N CYS A 35 -1.11 -6.61 8.71
CA CYS A 35 -0.44 -7.74 9.32
C CYS A 35 -0.78 -7.87 10.82
N GLU A 36 -0.30 -8.93 11.45
CA GLU A 36 -0.38 -9.12 12.89
C GLU A 36 0.44 -8.04 13.61
N PRO A 37 0.00 -7.51 14.78
CA PRO A 37 0.66 -6.39 15.48
C PRO A 37 2.16 -6.62 15.79
N TYR A 38 2.57 -7.85 16.03
CA TYR A 38 3.98 -8.17 16.28
C TYR A 38 4.87 -7.89 15.06
N TRP A 39 4.34 -8.00 13.84
CA TRP A 39 5.05 -7.64 12.60
C TRP A 39 5.48 -6.18 12.60
N TYR A 40 4.58 -5.27 12.96
CA TYR A 40 4.89 -3.83 13.04
C TYR A 40 5.95 -3.53 14.09
N TYR A 41 5.84 -4.17 15.27
CA TYR A 41 6.87 -4.08 16.31
C TYR A 41 8.25 -4.53 15.79
N LEU A 42 8.31 -5.63 15.05
CA LEU A 42 9.56 -6.13 14.47
C LEU A 42 10.12 -5.15 13.43
N CYS A 43 9.28 -4.59 12.58
CA CYS A 43 9.70 -3.58 11.60
C CYS A 43 10.26 -2.33 12.28
N ASP A 44 9.61 -1.84 13.34
CA ASP A 44 10.12 -0.74 14.15
C ASP A 44 11.47 -1.08 14.79
N LYS A 45 11.57 -2.26 15.38
CA LYS A 45 12.78 -2.73 16.09
C LYS A 45 13.98 -2.92 15.16
N TYR A 46 13.77 -3.47 13.99
CA TYR A 46 14.85 -3.86 13.08
C TYR A 46 15.07 -2.87 11.92
N GLY A 47 14.26 -1.83 11.82
CA GLY A 47 14.38 -0.78 10.82
C GLY A 47 14.04 -1.28 9.42
N ILE A 48 12.89 -1.92 9.27
CA ILE A 48 12.26 -2.20 7.99
C ILE A 48 11.18 -1.15 7.76
N TYR A 49 11.32 -0.36 6.72
CA TYR A 49 10.28 0.59 6.32
C TYR A 49 9.06 -0.14 5.77
N LEU A 50 7.89 0.37 6.11
CA LEU A 50 6.62 -0.21 5.67
C LEU A 50 5.83 0.75 4.77
N GLU A 51 5.30 0.19 3.71
CA GLU A 51 4.12 0.68 3.03
C GLU A 51 2.93 -0.13 3.55
N ASP A 52 2.08 0.51 4.36
CA ASP A 52 0.97 -0.17 5.01
C ASP A 52 -0.31 0.02 4.21
N GLU A 53 -0.97 -1.08 3.87
CA GLU A 53 -2.04 -1.11 2.87
C GLU A 53 -3.39 -1.48 3.45
N ALA A 54 -4.40 -0.69 3.10
CA ALA A 54 -5.77 -0.98 3.45
C ALA A 54 -6.31 -2.17 2.63
N ASN A 55 -7.15 -2.97 3.26
CA ASN A 55 -7.72 -4.19 2.68
C ASN A 55 -8.84 -3.91 1.67
N ILE A 56 -8.53 -3.14 0.65
CA ILE A 56 -9.45 -2.82 -0.46
C ILE A 56 -8.89 -3.43 -1.74
N GLU A 57 -9.54 -4.47 -2.19
CA GLU A 57 -9.26 -5.12 -3.47
C GLU A 57 -10.57 -5.65 -4.05
N SER A 58 -10.80 -5.41 -5.32
CA SER A 58 -11.99 -5.91 -6.02
C SER A 58 -11.68 -6.59 -7.34
N HIS A 59 -10.46 -6.60 -7.77
CA HIS A 59 -9.85 -7.20 -8.97
C HIS A 59 -10.80 -7.47 -10.14
N GLN A 60 -11.84 -8.29 -9.94
CA GLN A 60 -12.87 -8.60 -10.94
C GLN A 60 -13.58 -7.35 -11.49
N TYR A 61 -13.69 -6.30 -10.66
CA TYR A 61 -14.30 -5.00 -10.99
C TYR A 61 -13.24 -3.90 -11.09
N TYR A 62 -12.02 -4.29 -11.43
CA TYR A 62 -10.87 -3.42 -11.41
C TYR A 62 -10.91 -2.33 -12.48
N TYR A 63 -11.36 -2.68 -13.66
CA TYR A 63 -11.40 -1.77 -14.79
C TYR A 63 -12.83 -1.39 -15.17
N GLY A 64 -13.03 -0.08 -15.40
CA GLY A 64 -14.26 0.47 -15.96
C GLY A 64 -15.32 0.84 -14.94
N ASP A 65 -16.51 1.07 -15.47
CA ASP A 65 -17.65 1.64 -14.74
C ASP A 65 -18.25 0.68 -13.70
N GLU A 66 -17.93 -0.59 -13.78
CA GLU A 66 -18.40 -1.64 -12.87
C GLU A 66 -17.59 -1.70 -11.57
N SER A 67 -16.48 -0.98 -11.49
CA SER A 67 -15.66 -0.95 -10.25
C SER A 67 -16.46 -0.44 -9.07
N LEU A 68 -16.40 -1.17 -7.95
CA LEU A 68 -17.03 -0.76 -6.69
C LEU A 68 -16.54 0.60 -6.20
N SER A 69 -15.37 1.03 -6.64
CA SER A 69 -14.82 2.34 -6.30
C SER A 69 -15.61 3.52 -6.89
N HIS A 70 -16.49 3.28 -7.87
CA HIS A 70 -17.41 4.27 -8.42
C HIS A 70 -18.79 4.26 -7.77
N VAL A 71 -19.13 3.22 -7.03
CA VAL A 71 -20.45 3.00 -6.46
C VAL A 71 -20.59 3.77 -5.15
N PRO A 72 -21.53 4.75 -5.05
CA PRO A 72 -21.62 5.63 -3.88
C PRO A 72 -21.88 4.90 -2.56
N GLU A 73 -22.60 3.79 -2.60
CA GLU A 73 -22.93 2.98 -1.44
C GLU A 73 -21.69 2.35 -0.78
N PHE A 74 -20.57 2.22 -1.51
CA PHE A 74 -19.30 1.71 -1.01
C PHE A 74 -18.34 2.80 -0.53
N GLU A 75 -18.66 4.09 -0.68
CA GLU A 75 -17.77 5.18 -0.28
C GLU A 75 -17.40 5.10 1.19
N SER A 76 -18.40 4.97 2.07
CA SER A 76 -18.17 4.86 3.51
C SER A 76 -17.30 3.64 3.88
N ALA A 77 -17.44 2.54 3.17
CA ALA A 77 -16.64 1.34 3.40
C ALA A 77 -15.17 1.54 2.96
N HIS A 78 -14.91 2.24 1.85
CA HIS A 78 -13.55 2.61 1.43
C HIS A 78 -12.89 3.51 2.46
N VAL A 79 -13.58 4.57 2.87
CA VAL A 79 -13.07 5.51 3.89
C VAL A 79 -12.81 4.78 5.21
N ALA A 80 -13.76 3.97 5.68
CA ALA A 80 -13.63 3.26 6.95
C ALA A 80 -12.40 2.33 6.96
N ARG A 81 -12.19 1.51 5.93
CA ARG A 81 -11.05 0.59 5.85
C ARG A 81 -9.70 1.31 5.92
N VAL A 82 -9.58 2.42 5.19
CA VAL A 82 -8.35 3.23 5.20
C VAL A 82 -8.14 3.90 6.56
N MET A 83 -9.20 4.44 7.16
CA MET A 83 -9.11 5.11 8.45
C MET A 83 -8.88 4.15 9.61
N GLU A 84 -9.47 2.95 9.58
CA GLU A 84 -9.21 1.90 10.58
C GLU A 84 -7.74 1.48 10.56
N LEU A 85 -7.15 1.27 9.37
CA LEU A 85 -5.72 1.02 9.20
C LEU A 85 -4.89 2.15 9.83
N ALA A 86 -5.16 3.39 9.45
CA ALA A 86 -4.39 4.55 9.91
C ALA A 86 -4.49 4.73 11.42
N HIS A 87 -5.69 4.64 12.00
CA HIS A 87 -5.89 4.74 13.44
C HIS A 87 -5.17 3.63 14.22
N ALA A 88 -5.15 2.41 13.68
CA ALA A 88 -4.46 1.29 14.33
C ALA A 88 -2.94 1.48 14.34
N HIS A 89 -2.36 2.04 13.28
CA HIS A 89 -0.93 1.93 13.02
C HIS A 89 -0.16 3.26 12.97
N VAL A 90 -0.81 4.41 13.09
CA VAL A 90 -0.16 5.75 12.97
C VAL A 90 1.06 5.94 13.86
N ASN A 91 1.13 5.24 14.99
CA ASN A 91 2.23 5.35 15.95
C ASN A 91 3.46 4.47 15.63
N HIS A 92 3.42 3.69 14.53
CA HIS A 92 4.57 2.90 14.11
C HIS A 92 5.51 3.72 13.25
N PRO A 93 6.74 4.02 13.71
CA PRO A 93 7.70 4.83 12.95
C PRO A 93 8.23 4.12 11.69
N SER A 94 8.10 2.81 11.60
CA SER A 94 8.45 2.04 10.41
C SER A 94 7.56 2.36 9.21
N ILE A 95 6.31 2.76 9.45
CA ILE A 95 5.38 3.10 8.36
C ILE A 95 5.78 4.45 7.77
N VAL A 96 6.14 4.45 6.51
CA VAL A 96 6.61 5.64 5.78
C VAL A 96 5.70 5.99 4.59
N ILE A 97 4.85 5.07 4.16
CA ILE A 97 3.88 5.23 3.07
C ILE A 97 2.56 4.59 3.50
N TRP A 98 1.46 5.29 3.24
CA TRP A 98 0.12 4.71 3.29
C TRP A 98 -0.32 4.25 1.91
N SER A 99 -0.94 3.08 1.80
CA SER A 99 -1.54 2.58 0.58
C SER A 99 -3.05 2.43 0.72
N LEU A 100 -3.79 3.00 -0.22
CA LEU A 100 -5.26 2.98 -0.18
C LEU A 100 -5.86 1.61 -0.50
N GLY A 101 -5.07 0.72 -1.09
CA GLY A 101 -5.53 -0.61 -1.50
C GLY A 101 -4.86 -1.09 -2.76
N ASN A 102 -5.37 -2.18 -3.30
CA ASN A 102 -4.85 -2.84 -4.49
C ASN A 102 -5.95 -3.10 -5.51
N GLU A 103 -5.65 -2.93 -6.78
CA GLU A 103 -6.44 -3.38 -7.96
C GLU A 103 -7.97 -3.25 -7.81
N ALA A 104 -8.45 -2.08 -7.37
CA ALA A 104 -9.86 -1.82 -7.09
C ALA A 104 -10.46 -0.64 -7.91
N GLY A 105 -9.77 -0.24 -8.97
CA GLY A 105 -10.22 0.80 -9.90
C GLY A 105 -9.99 2.24 -9.43
N PRO A 106 -10.19 3.23 -10.31
CA PRO A 106 -9.83 4.63 -10.08
C PRO A 106 -11.00 5.48 -9.59
N GLY A 107 -12.00 4.91 -8.92
CA GLY A 107 -13.25 5.59 -8.62
C GLY A 107 -13.15 6.65 -7.53
N LYS A 108 -14.19 7.48 -7.46
CA LYS A 108 -14.31 8.61 -6.53
C LYS A 108 -14.24 8.21 -5.04
N ASN A 109 -14.57 6.96 -4.70
CA ASN A 109 -14.48 6.48 -3.33
C ASN A 109 -13.03 6.49 -2.82
N PHE A 110 -12.04 6.29 -3.69
CA PHE A 110 -10.64 6.45 -3.34
C PHE A 110 -10.22 7.90 -3.16
N VAL A 111 -10.87 8.85 -3.86
CA VAL A 111 -10.65 10.28 -3.60
C VAL A 111 -11.12 10.64 -2.18
N ALA A 112 -12.32 10.19 -1.80
CA ALA A 112 -12.84 10.40 -0.43
C ALA A 112 -11.95 9.75 0.63
N ALA A 113 -11.45 8.53 0.38
CA ALA A 113 -10.53 7.84 1.27
C ALA A 113 -9.18 8.57 1.39
N TYR A 114 -8.61 9.06 0.28
CA TYR A 114 -7.41 9.88 0.28
C TYR A 114 -7.59 11.16 1.09
N ASP A 115 -8.67 11.90 0.85
CA ASP A 115 -8.94 13.17 1.55
C ASP A 115 -9.06 12.96 3.06
N ALA A 116 -9.75 11.90 3.49
CA ALA A 116 -9.88 11.56 4.90
C ALA A 116 -8.53 11.18 5.54
N LEU A 117 -7.75 10.35 4.86
CA LEU A 117 -6.44 9.93 5.34
C LEU A 117 -5.45 11.10 5.42
N HIS A 118 -5.39 11.89 4.37
CA HIS A 118 -4.47 13.04 4.30
C HIS A 118 -4.83 14.14 5.33
N ALA A 119 -6.11 14.30 5.64
CA ALA A 119 -6.54 15.18 6.73
C ALA A 119 -6.14 14.65 8.12
N PHE A 120 -6.09 13.33 8.29
CA PHE A 120 -5.69 12.68 9.54
C PHE A 120 -4.17 12.65 9.73
N ASP A 121 -3.43 12.24 8.70
CA ASP A 121 -1.96 12.17 8.71
C ASP A 121 -1.37 12.82 7.46
N PRO A 122 -1.10 14.13 7.49
CA PRO A 122 -0.45 14.84 6.39
C PRO A 122 1.07 14.61 6.33
N SER A 123 1.65 13.84 7.25
CA SER A 123 3.11 13.68 7.38
C SER A 123 3.66 12.59 6.48
N ARG A 124 2.83 11.64 6.07
CA ARG A 124 3.22 10.49 5.23
C ARG A 124 2.58 10.57 3.86
N PRO A 125 3.33 10.28 2.79
CA PRO A 125 2.76 10.23 1.46
C PRO A 125 1.80 9.04 1.32
N VAL A 126 0.81 9.23 0.46
CA VAL A 126 -0.18 8.21 0.11
C VAL A 126 0.09 7.72 -1.30
N GLN A 127 0.08 6.42 -1.47
CA GLN A 127 0.09 5.76 -2.76
C GLN A 127 -1.21 4.99 -3.02
N TYR A 128 -1.53 4.80 -4.26
CA TYR A 128 -2.51 3.83 -4.74
C TYR A 128 -2.11 3.40 -6.15
N GLU A 129 -1.97 2.13 -6.33
CA GLU A 129 -1.43 1.49 -7.51
C GLU A 129 -2.03 2.06 -8.81
N ARG A 130 -1.14 2.50 -9.73
CA ARG A 130 -1.42 3.15 -11.03
C ARG A 130 -2.26 4.44 -11.01
N ASN A 131 -2.88 4.81 -9.91
CA ASN A 131 -3.80 5.95 -9.84
C ASN A 131 -3.09 7.26 -9.40
N ASN A 132 -2.05 7.63 -10.12
CA ASN A 132 -1.19 8.78 -9.83
C ASN A 132 -1.93 10.12 -9.70
N ASN A 133 -3.13 10.24 -10.26
CA ASN A 133 -3.90 11.50 -10.20
C ASN A 133 -4.56 11.71 -8.84
N ILE A 134 -4.84 10.63 -8.11
CA ILE A 134 -5.58 10.65 -6.84
C ILE A 134 -4.62 10.88 -5.65
N VAL A 135 -3.41 10.34 -5.71
CA VAL A 135 -2.48 10.20 -4.60
C VAL A 135 -1.21 11.04 -4.74
N ASP A 136 -0.31 11.03 -3.74
CA ASP A 136 0.86 11.90 -3.68
C ASP A 136 2.00 11.43 -4.57
N MET A 137 2.15 10.13 -4.76
CA MET A 137 3.30 9.55 -5.46
C MET A 137 2.89 8.64 -6.61
N GLY A 138 3.79 8.49 -7.58
CA GLY A 138 3.59 7.60 -8.71
C GLY A 138 3.94 6.16 -8.39
N SER A 139 3.19 5.21 -8.95
CA SER A 139 3.49 3.80 -8.87
C SER A 139 3.16 3.05 -10.15
N ASN A 140 3.74 1.87 -10.30
CA ASN A 140 3.34 0.88 -11.31
C ASN A 140 3.70 -0.53 -10.85
N GLN A 141 2.86 -1.48 -11.19
CA GLN A 141 3.10 -2.91 -10.99
C GLN A 141 3.78 -3.48 -12.24
N TYR A 142 4.71 -4.41 -12.02
CA TYR A 142 5.39 -5.19 -13.07
C TYR A 142 5.88 -4.38 -14.28
N PRO A 143 6.48 -3.19 -14.10
CA PRO A 143 6.92 -2.39 -15.24
C PRO A 143 8.10 -3.04 -15.96
N SER A 144 8.09 -2.98 -17.28
CA SER A 144 9.27 -3.37 -18.05
C SER A 144 10.43 -2.40 -17.83
N ILE A 145 11.68 -2.87 -18.03
CA ILE A 145 12.87 -2.01 -17.96
C ILE A 145 12.75 -0.82 -18.94
N ALA A 146 12.19 -1.05 -20.13
CA ALA A 146 11.97 0.02 -21.10
C ALA A 146 10.98 1.06 -20.60
N TRP A 147 9.93 0.63 -19.92
CA TRP A 147 8.96 1.54 -19.29
C TRP A 147 9.62 2.34 -18.16
N MET A 148 10.37 1.70 -17.27
CA MET A 148 11.11 2.36 -16.18
C MET A 148 12.07 3.42 -16.70
N LYS A 149 12.84 3.12 -17.76
CA LYS A 149 13.71 4.09 -18.43
C LYS A 149 12.91 5.29 -18.97
N GLY A 150 11.74 5.04 -19.56
CA GLY A 150 10.85 6.11 -20.01
C GLY A 150 10.30 6.95 -18.87
N ALA A 151 9.95 6.32 -17.76
CA ALA A 151 9.46 7.00 -16.56
C ALA A 151 10.49 8.02 -16.05
N VAL A 152 11.73 7.60 -15.78
CA VAL A 152 12.78 8.47 -15.23
C VAL A 152 13.26 9.54 -16.20
N THR A 153 13.03 9.38 -17.50
CA THR A 153 13.36 10.41 -18.51
C THR A 153 12.21 11.36 -18.86
N GLY A 154 11.10 11.27 -18.13
CA GLY A 154 9.94 12.14 -18.32
C GLY A 154 9.06 11.81 -19.53
N LYS A 155 9.25 10.63 -20.14
CA LYS A 155 8.41 10.18 -21.27
C LYS A 155 6.94 10.04 -20.89
N TYR A 156 6.67 9.70 -19.63
CA TYR A 156 5.33 9.49 -19.11
C TYR A 156 5.00 10.56 -18.07
N LYS A 157 3.73 10.96 -18.02
CA LYS A 157 3.22 11.87 -16.96
C LYS A 157 2.93 11.07 -15.71
N ILE A 158 3.92 10.95 -14.84
CA ILE A 158 3.78 10.32 -13.52
C ILE A 158 4.23 11.28 -12.43
N LYS A 159 3.67 11.14 -11.25
CA LYS A 159 4.12 11.89 -10.07
C LYS A 159 5.42 11.31 -9.53
N TYR A 160 6.25 12.16 -8.96
CA TYR A 160 7.45 11.80 -8.23
C TYR A 160 7.27 12.18 -6.73
N PRO A 161 7.81 11.38 -5.81
CA PRO A 161 8.58 10.16 -6.08
C PRO A 161 7.75 9.09 -6.78
N PHE A 162 8.43 8.17 -7.43
CA PHE A 162 7.84 7.05 -8.13
C PHE A 162 8.44 5.75 -7.61
N HIS A 163 7.63 4.72 -7.42
CA HIS A 163 8.10 3.41 -7.03
C HIS A 163 7.45 2.28 -7.83
N VAL A 164 8.07 1.12 -7.78
CA VAL A 164 7.52 -0.12 -8.31
C VAL A 164 6.83 -0.82 -7.16
N SER A 165 5.50 -0.84 -7.20
CA SER A 165 4.69 -1.40 -6.11
C SER A 165 4.69 -2.92 -6.09
N GLU A 166 4.92 -3.54 -7.25
CA GLU A 166 5.11 -5.00 -7.40
C GLU A 166 6.07 -5.31 -8.56
N TYR A 167 6.88 -6.39 -8.41
CA TYR A 167 7.88 -6.82 -9.42
C TYR A 167 8.09 -8.33 -9.44
#